data_b2acfbb718841635d512ac6b862d9ea1
#
_entry.id   b2acfbb718841635d512ac6b862d9ea1
#
_cell.length_a   1.000
_cell.length_b   1.000
_cell.length_c   1.000
_cell.angle_alpha   90.00
_cell.angle_beta   90.00
_cell.angle_gamma   90.00
#
_symmetry.space_group_name_H-M   'P 1'
#
loop_
_entity.id
_entity.type
_entity.pdbx_description
1 polymer ?
#
loop_
_entity_poly.entity_id
_entity_poly.type
_entity_poly.pdbx_seq_one_letter_code
_entity_poly.pdbx_strand_id
1 'polypeptide(L)'
;MGSLGVSLSGVLLAAVFLVAQSPWVLAGTRQPHVAGKFYPEDGAELRDLVNELLERQPEPAARQKPRLLIAPHAGYQYSGLIAANAFRQLKGQHYDGVVVVAFTHRLQFPGTSVDTREAYETPLGEFPVDQEAVAVLQTYPGISHVEEAHETEEHSLEVELPFLQVVLGRIRLVPILMGGFSLEGARQLADALAGLSRLGDYLFVFSTDLSHYHPYDEAMRIDEGTVNAILHETPQAVDRLFSQGEIEACGRGPILTSLLLAAKLGYLKRELLYHANSGDTAGNPSSVVGYAAIGMYDRPQQRGGQLSVEAGQALVQAARVTLERTLAHKDVAAVDLSRYPELSQARGMFVTLRRHGDLRGCIGRIQTDEPLARSLPIVTMDAALHDIRFTPVTADELPEIRVEVSVLTPPVKLPSPNDLVAGRDGIVLSAEGHQGVFLPQVWDETGWTRVEFLRELASQKAGLAPNAWQQAALFVFQDQAFEEPRLTAHERRDEPLPASRTPH
;
A
#
# COMPACT_ATOMS: atom_id res chain seq x y z
N MET A 1 -29.32 33.07 -75.18
CA MET A 1 -28.82 33.97 -74.16
C MET A 1 -28.81 33.17 -72.89
N GLY A 2 -27.63 32.68 -72.51
CA GLY A 2 -27.42 31.74 -71.39
C GLY A 2 -27.10 32.44 -70.12
N SER A 3 -27.52 31.89 -68.99
CA SER A 3 -27.02 32.22 -67.69
C SER A 3 -26.47 30.96 -67.05
N LEU A 4 -25.18 31.00 -66.77
CA LEU A 4 -24.45 30.01 -66.02
C LEU A 4 -24.82 30.10 -64.47
N GLY A 5 -25.30 29.00 -63.93
CA GLY A 5 -25.46 28.84 -62.49
C GLY A 5 -24.22 28.16 -61.93
N VAL A 6 -23.53 28.86 -61.00
CA VAL A 6 -22.42 28.32 -60.21
C VAL A 6 -22.97 27.73 -58.94
N SER A 7 -22.79 26.41 -58.75
CA SER A 7 -23.11 25.71 -57.51
C SER A 7 -21.93 25.83 -56.56
N LEU A 8 -22.11 26.47 -55.38
CA LEU A 8 -21.18 26.45 -54.26
C LEU A 8 -21.55 25.28 -53.33
N SER A 9 -20.73 24.26 -53.32
CA SER A 9 -20.77 23.20 -52.32
C SER A 9 -20.09 23.68 -51.03
N GLY A 10 -20.91 23.98 -50.03
CA GLY A 10 -20.41 24.31 -48.70
C GLY A 10 -19.98 23.08 -47.92
N VAL A 11 -18.70 22.97 -47.63
CA VAL A 11 -18.15 21.97 -46.70
C VAL A 11 -18.39 22.49 -45.26
N LEU A 12 -19.31 21.84 -44.53
CA LEU A 12 -19.50 22.08 -43.10
C LEU A 12 -18.37 21.37 -42.34
N LEU A 13 -17.40 22.11 -41.84
CA LEU A 13 -16.46 21.65 -40.82
C LEU A 13 -17.21 21.62 -39.48
N ALA A 14 -17.54 20.41 -38.99
CA ALA A 14 -18.01 20.24 -37.64
C ALA A 14 -16.80 20.31 -36.69
N ALA A 15 -16.62 21.45 -36.02
CA ALA A 15 -15.70 21.59 -34.91
C ALA A 15 -16.26 20.82 -33.69
N VAL A 16 -15.68 19.68 -33.43
CA VAL A 16 -15.93 18.97 -32.17
C VAL A 16 -15.23 19.75 -31.04
N PHE A 17 -16.00 20.55 -30.30
CA PHE A 17 -15.55 21.10 -29.04
C PHE A 17 -15.49 19.96 -28.02
N LEU A 18 -14.29 19.45 -27.74
CA LEU A 18 -14.02 18.73 -26.48
C LEU A 18 -14.17 19.75 -25.36
N VAL A 19 -15.35 19.79 -24.73
CA VAL A 19 -15.53 20.45 -23.46
C VAL A 19 -14.80 19.57 -22.45
N ALA A 20 -13.56 19.94 -22.10
CA ALA A 20 -12.91 19.46 -20.91
C ALA A 20 -13.87 19.83 -19.75
N GLN A 21 -14.49 18.81 -19.15
CA GLN A 21 -15.26 19.01 -17.93
C GLN A 21 -14.23 19.37 -16.85
N SER A 22 -14.13 20.65 -16.55
CA SER A 22 -13.42 21.12 -15.36
C SER A 22 -14.06 20.45 -14.15
N PRO A 23 -13.29 19.85 -13.24
CA PRO A 23 -13.86 19.35 -12.01
C PRO A 23 -14.63 20.50 -11.32
N TRP A 24 -15.84 20.23 -10.88
CA TRP A 24 -16.67 21.22 -10.18
C TRP A 24 -16.00 21.52 -8.83
N VAL A 25 -15.39 22.70 -8.70
CA VAL A 25 -14.92 23.22 -7.42
C VAL A 25 -16.14 23.84 -6.75
N LEU A 26 -16.54 23.33 -5.59
CA LEU A 26 -17.52 24.02 -4.76
C LEU A 26 -16.86 25.27 -4.20
N ALA A 27 -17.36 26.42 -4.61
CA ALA A 27 -16.92 27.70 -4.03
C ALA A 27 -17.29 27.71 -2.55
N GLY A 28 -16.32 27.95 -1.68
CA GLY A 28 -16.53 28.12 -0.27
C GLY A 28 -15.54 27.42 0.63
N THR A 29 -15.57 27.81 1.88
CA THR A 29 -14.75 27.26 2.96
C THR A 29 -15.64 26.47 3.90
N ARG A 30 -15.26 25.21 4.19
CA ARG A 30 -15.94 24.39 5.21
C ARG A 30 -15.67 24.98 6.59
N GLN A 31 -16.74 25.32 7.30
CA GLN A 31 -16.67 25.85 8.65
C GLN A 31 -16.38 24.74 9.68
N PRO A 32 -15.74 25.07 10.82
CA PRO A 32 -15.52 24.07 11.87
C PRO A 32 -16.84 23.71 12.57
N HIS A 33 -17.18 22.44 12.61
CA HIS A 33 -18.43 21.94 13.21
C HIS A 33 -18.28 21.50 14.67
N VAL A 34 -17.06 21.17 15.11
CA VAL A 34 -16.80 20.62 16.43
C VAL A 34 -15.89 21.49 17.30
N ALA A 35 -15.57 22.69 16.86
CA ALA A 35 -14.94 23.73 17.68
C ALA A 35 -15.83 24.05 18.92
N GLY A 36 -15.21 24.23 20.08
CA GLY A 36 -15.88 24.39 21.37
C GLY A 36 -16.44 23.09 21.97
N LYS A 37 -16.40 21.97 21.21
CA LYS A 37 -16.88 20.65 21.67
C LYS A 37 -15.73 19.64 21.80
N PHE A 38 -14.94 19.48 20.75
CA PHE A 38 -13.81 18.54 20.69
C PHE A 38 -12.46 19.20 20.98
N TYR A 39 -12.36 20.48 20.67
CA TYR A 39 -11.19 21.34 20.91
C TYR A 39 -11.65 22.79 21.13
N PRO A 40 -10.83 23.67 21.74
CA PRO A 40 -11.19 25.07 21.98
C PRO A 40 -11.63 25.82 20.72
N GLU A 41 -12.67 26.66 20.84
CA GLU A 41 -13.13 27.54 19.73
C GLU A 41 -12.31 28.84 19.60
N ASP A 42 -11.59 29.21 20.68
CA ASP A 42 -10.64 30.31 20.63
C ASP A 42 -9.31 29.87 20.04
N GLY A 43 -8.85 30.57 19.01
CA GLY A 43 -7.64 30.18 18.27
C GLY A 43 -6.35 30.31 19.08
N ALA A 44 -6.27 31.24 20.04
CA ALA A 44 -5.10 31.37 20.91
C ALA A 44 -5.06 30.22 21.93
N GLU A 45 -6.19 29.93 22.58
CA GLU A 45 -6.34 28.82 23.51
C GLU A 45 -6.05 27.48 22.83
N LEU A 46 -6.58 27.28 21.62
CA LEU A 46 -6.34 26.06 20.83
C LEU A 46 -4.85 25.90 20.49
N ARG A 47 -4.18 26.95 20.07
CA ARG A 47 -2.75 26.94 19.74
C ARG A 47 -1.90 26.60 20.96
N ASP A 48 -2.21 27.19 22.11
CA ASP A 48 -1.49 26.97 23.36
C ASP A 48 -1.69 25.52 23.84
N LEU A 49 -2.93 25.01 23.76
CA LEU A 49 -3.22 23.61 24.11
C LEU A 49 -2.47 22.61 23.19
N VAL A 50 -2.50 22.82 21.87
CA VAL A 50 -1.80 21.93 20.93
C VAL A 50 -0.29 21.97 21.18
N ASN A 51 0.30 23.15 21.40
CA ASN A 51 1.72 23.27 21.74
C ASN A 51 2.06 22.55 23.06
N GLU A 52 1.25 22.73 24.10
CA GLU A 52 1.43 22.06 25.38
C GLU A 52 1.39 20.54 25.21
N LEU A 53 0.42 20.00 24.47
CA LEU A 53 0.31 18.56 24.19
C LEU A 53 1.53 18.04 23.45
N LEU A 54 2.02 18.76 22.45
CA LEU A 54 3.21 18.40 21.67
C LEU A 54 4.48 18.45 22.53
N GLU A 55 4.64 19.43 23.41
CA GLU A 55 5.83 19.59 24.25
C GLU A 55 5.92 18.55 25.35
N ARG A 56 4.80 18.01 25.80
CA ARG A 56 4.77 16.89 26.78
C ARG A 56 5.33 15.59 26.23
N GLN A 57 5.48 15.48 24.91
CA GLN A 57 5.96 14.25 24.28
C GLN A 57 7.49 14.23 24.24
N PRO A 58 8.11 13.04 24.37
CA PRO A 58 9.55 12.90 24.19
C PRO A 58 9.98 13.31 22.77
N GLU A 59 11.19 13.81 22.62
CA GLU A 59 11.75 14.02 21.29
C GLU A 59 11.82 12.69 20.55
N PRO A 60 11.47 12.66 19.24
CA PRO A 60 11.54 11.44 18.45
C PRO A 60 12.92 10.80 18.53
N ALA A 61 12.98 9.51 18.85
CA ALA A 61 14.24 8.78 19.03
C ALA A 61 15.07 8.70 17.74
N ALA A 62 14.41 8.75 16.57
CA ALA A 62 15.02 8.81 15.26
C ALA A 62 14.38 9.93 14.46
N ARG A 63 15.20 10.75 13.78
CA ARG A 63 14.70 11.77 12.84
C ARG A 63 14.27 11.17 11.49
N GLN A 64 13.60 10.03 11.55
CA GLN A 64 13.10 9.39 10.33
C GLN A 64 11.79 10.08 9.94
N LYS A 65 11.68 10.47 8.67
CA LYS A 65 10.50 11.14 8.14
C LYS A 65 9.31 10.18 8.10
N PRO A 66 8.18 10.43 8.81
CA PRO A 66 6.98 9.63 8.69
C PRO A 66 6.40 9.75 7.28
N ARG A 67 5.88 8.66 6.76
CA ARG A 67 5.16 8.63 5.48
C ARG A 67 3.67 8.52 5.70
N LEU A 68 3.29 7.70 6.68
CA LEU A 68 1.92 7.57 7.14
C LEU A 68 1.88 7.72 8.66
N LEU A 69 0.78 8.27 9.14
CA LEU A 69 0.42 8.30 10.56
C LEU A 69 -0.97 7.71 10.74
N ILE A 70 -1.19 6.97 11.82
CA ILE A 70 -2.51 6.68 12.37
C ILE A 70 -2.64 7.49 13.64
N ALA A 71 -3.73 8.27 13.78
CA ALA A 71 -3.98 9.13 14.92
C ALA A 71 -5.44 9.03 15.38
N PRO A 72 -5.74 9.20 16.68
CA PRO A 72 -7.09 9.16 17.23
C PRO A 72 -7.79 10.51 17.12
N HIS A 73 -9.14 10.48 17.02
CA HIS A 73 -9.97 11.65 16.75
C HIS A 73 -11.04 11.97 17.80
N ALA A 74 -10.91 11.46 19.02
CA ALA A 74 -11.76 11.89 20.11
C ALA A 74 -11.46 13.35 20.52
N GLY A 75 -12.29 13.95 21.37
CA GLY A 75 -12.02 15.29 21.90
C GLY A 75 -10.64 15.37 22.58
N TYR A 76 -9.96 16.51 22.45
CA TYR A 76 -8.56 16.70 22.88
C TYR A 76 -8.30 16.39 24.35
N GLN A 77 -9.31 16.55 25.22
CA GLN A 77 -9.22 16.16 26.62
C GLN A 77 -9.02 14.62 26.81
N TYR A 78 -9.44 13.81 25.82
CA TYR A 78 -9.35 12.37 25.87
C TYR A 78 -8.18 11.82 25.04
N SER A 79 -8.13 12.18 23.75
CA SER A 79 -7.16 11.61 22.80
C SER A 79 -6.02 12.55 22.42
N GLY A 80 -6.09 13.85 22.77
CA GLY A 80 -5.12 14.85 22.31
C GLY A 80 -3.67 14.52 22.68
N LEU A 81 -3.43 13.92 23.87
CA LEU A 81 -2.10 13.48 24.27
C LEU A 81 -1.56 12.38 23.35
N ILE A 82 -2.41 11.46 22.93
CA ILE A 82 -2.05 10.35 22.06
C ILE A 82 -1.84 10.86 20.62
N ALA A 83 -2.75 11.70 20.12
CA ALA A 83 -2.60 12.36 18.83
C ALA A 83 -1.30 13.17 18.75
N ALA A 84 -0.94 13.89 19.80
CA ALA A 84 0.30 14.64 19.86
C ALA A 84 1.56 13.78 19.67
N ASN A 85 1.56 12.49 20.08
CA ASN A 85 2.67 11.57 19.81
C ASN A 85 2.85 11.29 18.31
N ALA A 86 1.75 11.18 17.56
CA ALA A 86 1.81 11.04 16.11
C ALA A 86 2.34 12.34 15.45
N PHE A 87 1.73 13.47 15.75
CA PHE A 87 2.04 14.74 15.09
C PHE A 87 3.40 15.33 15.46
N ARG A 88 3.92 15.04 16.66
CA ARG A 88 5.27 15.45 17.03
C ARG A 88 6.34 14.88 16.12
N GLN A 89 6.12 13.72 15.52
CA GLN A 89 7.05 13.11 14.54
C GLN A 89 7.25 14.00 13.30
N LEU A 90 6.34 14.92 13.05
CA LEU A 90 6.37 15.84 11.89
C LEU A 90 7.22 17.09 12.13
N LYS A 91 7.66 17.35 13.37
CA LYS A 91 8.42 18.56 13.71
C LYS A 91 9.71 18.67 12.89
N GLY A 92 9.82 19.74 12.10
CA GLY A 92 10.97 19.98 11.22
C GLY A 92 10.96 19.14 9.92
N GLN A 93 9.89 18.43 9.64
CA GLN A 93 9.68 17.74 8.36
C GLN A 93 8.98 18.67 7.36
N HIS A 94 9.14 18.38 6.07
CA HIS A 94 8.51 19.13 4.98
C HIS A 94 7.78 18.15 4.04
N TYR A 95 6.59 18.54 3.62
CA TYR A 95 5.75 17.82 2.65
C TYR A 95 5.13 18.82 1.69
N ASP A 96 4.78 18.36 0.48
CA ASP A 96 4.09 19.15 -0.53
C ASP A 96 2.59 19.28 -0.23
N GLY A 97 2.02 18.28 0.46
CA GLY A 97 0.63 18.23 0.88
C GLY A 97 0.39 17.20 1.98
N VAL A 98 -0.80 17.24 2.58
CA VAL A 98 -1.26 16.25 3.54
C VAL A 98 -2.61 15.69 3.12
N VAL A 99 -2.71 14.37 3.08
CA VAL A 99 -3.96 13.64 2.88
C VAL A 99 -4.47 13.18 4.22
N VAL A 100 -5.69 13.54 4.59
CA VAL A 100 -6.36 13.05 5.80
C VAL A 100 -7.48 12.13 5.38
N VAL A 101 -7.37 10.86 5.75
CA VAL A 101 -8.39 9.82 5.48
C VAL A 101 -9.08 9.47 6.79
N ALA A 102 -10.37 9.72 6.85
CA ALA A 102 -11.19 9.42 8.01
C ALA A 102 -12.44 8.62 7.61
N PHE A 103 -13.18 8.16 8.60
CA PHE A 103 -14.43 7.44 8.41
C PHE A 103 -15.59 8.29 8.93
N THR A 104 -16.71 8.29 8.18
CA THR A 104 -17.89 9.04 8.62
C THR A 104 -18.71 8.28 9.65
N HIS A 105 -19.04 8.96 10.76
CA HIS A 105 -19.93 8.45 11.82
C HIS A 105 -21.40 8.86 11.59
N ARG A 106 -21.65 9.83 10.76
CA ARG A 106 -22.97 10.47 10.61
C ARG A 106 -23.73 10.03 9.36
N LEU A 107 -23.02 9.78 8.28
CA LEU A 107 -23.62 9.45 6.99
C LEU A 107 -22.98 8.22 6.37
N GLN A 108 -23.77 7.18 6.13
CA GLN A 108 -23.30 6.04 5.37
C GLN A 108 -23.59 6.26 3.87
N PHE A 109 -22.56 6.09 3.05
CA PHE A 109 -22.66 6.12 1.59
C PHE A 109 -21.69 5.11 0.98
N PRO A 110 -21.95 4.64 -0.24
CA PRO A 110 -21.03 3.72 -0.91
C PRO A 110 -19.78 4.43 -1.40
N GLY A 111 -18.59 3.83 -1.14
CA GLY A 111 -17.32 4.34 -1.62
C GLY A 111 -16.68 5.39 -0.73
N THR A 112 -15.96 6.29 -1.36
CA THR A 112 -15.12 7.32 -0.72
C THR A 112 -15.48 8.70 -1.25
N SER A 113 -15.58 9.68 -0.35
CA SER A 113 -15.79 11.08 -0.69
C SER A 113 -14.49 11.88 -0.51
N VAL A 114 -14.09 12.62 -1.55
CA VAL A 114 -13.09 13.67 -1.47
C VAL A 114 -13.78 15.02 -1.56
N ASP A 115 -13.45 15.94 -0.67
CA ASP A 115 -14.06 17.29 -0.68
C ASP A 115 -13.44 18.15 -1.77
N THR A 116 -14.31 18.88 -2.49
CA THR A 116 -13.93 19.76 -3.62
C THR A 116 -13.96 21.25 -3.26
N ARG A 117 -14.20 21.61 -2.00
CA ARG A 117 -14.18 23.00 -1.55
C ARG A 117 -12.78 23.59 -1.61
N GLU A 118 -12.69 24.93 -1.54
CA GLU A 118 -11.43 25.65 -1.63
C GLU A 118 -10.58 25.49 -0.36
N ALA A 119 -11.21 25.43 0.81
CA ALA A 119 -10.53 25.34 2.10
C ALA A 119 -11.39 24.74 3.21
N TYR A 120 -10.74 24.36 4.29
CA TYR A 120 -11.32 24.07 5.60
C TYR A 120 -10.93 25.17 6.56
N GLU A 121 -11.86 25.71 7.34
CA GLU A 121 -11.58 26.66 8.40
C GLU A 121 -11.44 25.94 9.74
N THR A 122 -10.50 26.40 10.55
CA THR A 122 -10.34 26.04 11.96
C THR A 122 -10.17 27.33 12.75
N PRO A 123 -10.26 27.33 14.08
CA PRO A 123 -9.93 28.51 14.88
C PRO A 123 -8.50 29.03 14.67
N LEU A 124 -7.62 28.24 14.05
CA LEU A 124 -6.24 28.64 13.70
C LEU A 124 -6.12 29.30 12.32
N GLY A 125 -7.21 29.34 11.55
CA GLY A 125 -7.30 29.91 10.21
C GLY A 125 -7.57 28.87 9.12
N GLU A 126 -7.56 29.32 7.88
CA GLU A 126 -7.86 28.48 6.72
C GLU A 126 -6.77 27.44 6.42
N PHE A 127 -7.23 26.27 6.04
CA PHE A 127 -6.42 25.17 5.55
C PHE A 127 -6.79 24.91 4.07
N PRO A 128 -5.99 25.36 3.10
CA PRO A 128 -6.35 25.29 1.69
C PRO A 128 -6.38 23.85 1.20
N VAL A 129 -7.38 23.51 0.38
CA VAL A 129 -7.51 22.19 -0.25
C VAL A 129 -6.67 22.12 -1.52
N ASP A 130 -6.00 20.98 -1.72
CA ASP A 130 -5.21 20.69 -2.90
C ASP A 130 -6.10 20.26 -4.07
N GLN A 131 -6.54 21.24 -4.86
CA GLN A 131 -7.48 21.02 -5.97
C GLN A 131 -6.91 20.12 -7.07
N GLU A 132 -5.60 20.13 -7.28
CA GLU A 132 -4.95 19.25 -8.27
C GLU A 132 -5.01 17.80 -7.83
N ALA A 133 -4.66 17.51 -6.58
CA ALA A 133 -4.74 16.19 -6.00
C ALA A 133 -6.19 15.67 -5.95
N VAL A 134 -7.14 16.53 -5.57
CA VAL A 134 -8.59 16.21 -5.57
C VAL A 134 -9.06 15.83 -6.98
N ALA A 135 -8.72 16.61 -7.99
CA ALA A 135 -9.08 16.31 -9.38
C ALA A 135 -8.52 14.97 -9.86
N VAL A 136 -7.29 14.64 -9.48
CA VAL A 136 -6.68 13.34 -9.79
C VAL A 136 -7.43 12.21 -9.09
N LEU A 137 -7.77 12.35 -7.81
CA LEU A 137 -8.50 11.31 -7.07
C LEU A 137 -9.88 11.03 -7.67
N GLN A 138 -10.59 12.05 -8.11
CA GLN A 138 -11.91 11.90 -8.74
C GLN A 138 -11.88 11.12 -10.08
N THR A 139 -10.72 10.89 -10.66
CA THR A 139 -10.59 10.02 -11.85
C THR A 139 -10.65 8.53 -11.52
N TYR A 140 -10.51 8.16 -10.25
CA TYR A 140 -10.53 6.76 -9.81
C TYR A 140 -11.95 6.28 -9.50
N PRO A 141 -12.30 5.03 -9.89
CA PRO A 141 -13.60 4.45 -9.57
C PRO A 141 -13.85 4.40 -8.06
N GLY A 142 -15.09 4.70 -7.65
CA GLY A 142 -15.50 4.66 -6.25
C GLY A 142 -15.09 5.88 -5.42
N ILE A 143 -14.43 6.89 -6.03
CA ILE A 143 -14.12 8.16 -5.41
C ILE A 143 -14.99 9.26 -6.06
N SER A 144 -15.77 9.95 -5.25
CA SER A 144 -16.65 11.02 -5.68
C SER A 144 -16.65 12.14 -4.63
N HIS A 145 -17.41 13.19 -4.86
CA HIS A 145 -17.76 14.17 -3.83
C HIS A 145 -19.17 13.90 -3.32
N VAL A 146 -19.31 13.75 -2.02
CA VAL A 146 -20.59 13.63 -1.30
C VAL A 146 -20.66 14.81 -0.32
N GLU A 147 -21.31 15.89 -0.74
CA GLU A 147 -21.36 17.15 0.00
C GLU A 147 -21.84 16.97 1.45
N GLU A 148 -22.93 16.21 1.65
CA GLU A 148 -23.52 15.96 2.96
C GLU A 148 -22.53 15.28 3.93
N ALA A 149 -21.59 14.46 3.45
CA ALA A 149 -20.60 13.81 4.30
C ALA A 149 -19.66 14.82 4.96
N HIS A 150 -19.34 15.91 4.25
CA HIS A 150 -18.43 16.94 4.74
C HIS A 150 -19.15 18.09 5.44
N GLU A 151 -20.49 18.21 5.26
CA GLU A 151 -21.33 19.28 5.88
C GLU A 151 -21.91 18.91 7.24
N THR A 152 -21.85 17.64 7.64
CA THR A 152 -22.38 17.20 8.93
C THR A 152 -21.40 17.54 10.07
N GLU A 153 -21.86 17.35 11.32
CA GLU A 153 -20.98 17.38 12.51
C GLU A 153 -20.03 16.16 12.52
N GLU A 154 -19.43 15.83 11.37
CA GLU A 154 -18.41 14.79 11.28
C GLU A 154 -17.08 15.34 11.78
N HIS A 155 -16.56 14.71 12.81
CA HIS A 155 -15.41 15.19 13.56
C HIS A 155 -14.10 14.49 13.18
N SER A 156 -14.17 13.25 12.67
CA SER A 156 -13.02 12.37 12.51
C SER A 156 -11.88 12.93 11.66
N LEU A 157 -12.21 13.78 10.69
CA LEU A 157 -11.22 14.49 9.87
C LEU A 157 -10.84 15.85 10.50
N GLU A 158 -11.85 16.59 10.98
CA GLU A 158 -11.66 17.97 11.45
C GLU A 158 -10.72 18.05 12.66
N VAL A 159 -10.80 17.10 13.57
CA VAL A 159 -10.00 17.04 14.81
C VAL A 159 -8.48 16.94 14.53
N GLU A 160 -8.08 16.39 13.39
CA GLU A 160 -6.68 16.26 13.00
C GLU A 160 -6.06 17.59 12.53
N LEU A 161 -6.88 18.51 12.00
CA LEU A 161 -6.41 19.70 11.31
C LEU A 161 -5.63 20.69 12.19
N PRO A 162 -6.03 21.01 13.44
CA PRO A 162 -5.29 21.94 14.26
C PRO A 162 -3.85 21.46 14.57
N PHE A 163 -3.64 20.17 14.81
CA PHE A 163 -2.29 19.62 14.99
C PHE A 163 -1.44 19.81 13.73
N LEU A 164 -2.00 19.51 12.56
CA LEU A 164 -1.30 19.65 11.27
C LEU A 164 -0.94 21.12 11.00
N GLN A 165 -1.84 22.06 11.29
CA GLN A 165 -1.59 23.50 11.13
C GLN A 165 -0.47 24.00 12.05
N VAL A 166 -0.44 23.54 13.30
CA VAL A 166 0.61 23.96 14.26
C VAL A 166 1.98 23.39 13.88
N VAL A 167 2.04 22.13 13.45
CA VAL A 167 3.33 21.45 13.24
C VAL A 167 3.89 21.69 11.84
N LEU A 168 3.06 21.68 10.80
CA LEU A 168 3.48 21.83 9.40
C LEU A 168 3.30 23.26 8.86
N GLY A 169 2.52 24.10 9.56
CA GLY A 169 2.21 25.44 9.10
C GLY A 169 1.35 25.45 7.84
N ARG A 170 1.73 26.24 6.85
CA ARG A 170 0.95 26.40 5.63
C ARG A 170 1.24 25.27 4.64
N ILE A 171 0.32 24.31 4.55
CA ILE A 171 0.39 23.14 3.67
C ILE A 171 -0.98 22.93 3.00
N ARG A 172 -1.06 22.18 1.90
CA ARG A 172 -2.32 21.87 1.19
C ARG A 172 -2.93 20.58 1.73
N LEU A 173 -4.25 20.55 1.91
CA LEU A 173 -5.03 19.45 2.45
C LEU A 173 -5.73 18.68 1.33
N VAL A 174 -5.73 17.36 1.43
CA VAL A 174 -6.62 16.48 0.65
C VAL A 174 -7.57 15.78 1.64
N PRO A 175 -8.82 16.28 1.79
CA PRO A 175 -9.75 15.75 2.79
C PRO A 175 -10.57 14.60 2.22
N ILE A 176 -10.51 13.45 2.89
CA ILE A 176 -11.16 12.21 2.44
C ILE A 176 -11.99 11.59 3.56
N LEU A 177 -13.26 11.26 3.25
CA LEU A 177 -14.16 10.53 4.12
C LEU A 177 -14.60 9.21 3.46
N MET A 178 -14.45 8.10 4.17
CA MET A 178 -14.96 6.80 3.75
C MET A 178 -16.39 6.62 4.29
N GLY A 179 -17.38 6.41 3.42
CA GLY A 179 -18.79 6.28 3.79
C GLY A 179 -19.19 4.87 4.25
N GLY A 180 -18.40 3.91 3.91
CA GLY A 180 -18.49 2.51 4.31
C GLY A 180 -17.14 1.85 4.13
N PHE A 181 -17.01 0.60 4.56
CA PHE A 181 -15.76 -0.10 4.33
C PHE A 181 -15.97 -1.46 3.68
N SER A 182 -15.02 -1.82 2.85
CA SER A 182 -14.75 -3.17 2.37
C SER A 182 -13.25 -3.25 2.07
N LEU A 183 -12.68 -4.44 2.12
CA LEU A 183 -11.26 -4.61 1.75
C LEU A 183 -11.01 -4.15 0.31
N GLU A 184 -11.98 -4.36 -0.60
CA GLU A 184 -11.88 -3.90 -1.98
C GLU A 184 -11.93 -2.37 -2.09
N GLY A 185 -12.84 -1.70 -1.36
CA GLY A 185 -12.89 -0.23 -1.30
C GLY A 185 -11.62 0.38 -0.74
N ALA A 186 -11.06 -0.24 0.32
CA ALA A 186 -9.77 0.17 0.88
C ALA A 186 -8.63 -0.01 -0.14
N ARG A 187 -8.64 -1.08 -0.95
CA ARG A 187 -7.67 -1.32 -2.04
C ARG A 187 -7.77 -0.25 -3.12
N GLN A 188 -8.98 0.06 -3.58
CA GLN A 188 -9.22 1.09 -4.59
C GLN A 188 -8.73 2.47 -4.11
N LEU A 189 -9.01 2.83 -2.85
CA LEU A 189 -8.50 4.07 -2.28
C LEU A 189 -6.97 4.05 -2.16
N ALA A 190 -6.37 2.96 -1.70
CA ALA A 190 -4.91 2.83 -1.62
C ALA A 190 -4.23 2.94 -3.00
N ASP A 191 -4.87 2.43 -4.07
CA ASP A 191 -4.38 2.57 -5.44
C ASP A 191 -4.42 4.02 -5.92
N ALA A 192 -5.51 4.74 -5.61
CA ALA A 192 -5.65 6.14 -5.93
C ALA A 192 -4.62 7.01 -5.16
N LEU A 193 -4.46 6.77 -3.85
CA LEU A 193 -3.50 7.48 -3.01
C LEU A 193 -2.05 7.22 -3.45
N ALA A 194 -1.73 6.00 -3.86
CA ALA A 194 -0.41 5.69 -4.42
C ALA A 194 -0.14 6.49 -5.72
N GLY A 195 -1.20 6.83 -6.47
CA GLY A 195 -1.10 7.72 -7.63
C GLY A 195 -0.64 9.13 -7.29
N LEU A 196 -1.04 9.66 -6.13
CA LEU A 196 -0.66 11.00 -5.67
C LEU A 196 0.85 11.12 -5.39
N SER A 197 1.53 10.03 -5.04
CA SER A 197 2.99 10.05 -4.84
C SER A 197 3.78 10.49 -6.08
N ARG A 198 3.14 10.54 -7.26
CA ARG A 198 3.72 11.06 -8.51
C ARG A 198 3.57 12.57 -8.66
N LEU A 199 2.66 13.19 -7.91
CA LEU A 199 2.43 14.64 -7.90
C LEU A 199 3.33 15.35 -6.91
N GLY A 200 3.75 14.68 -5.83
CA GLY A 200 4.56 15.28 -4.79
C GLY A 200 4.78 14.35 -3.58
N ASP A 201 5.48 14.88 -2.61
CA ASP A 201 5.80 14.22 -1.35
C ASP A 201 4.69 14.49 -0.32
N TYR A 202 3.64 13.65 -0.33
CA TYR A 202 2.49 13.78 0.57
C TYR A 202 2.71 13.01 1.87
N LEU A 203 2.28 13.62 2.99
CA LEU A 203 2.00 12.92 4.24
C LEU A 203 0.59 12.30 4.16
N PHE A 204 0.43 11.07 4.62
CA PHE A 204 -0.87 10.43 4.75
C PHE A 204 -1.22 10.24 6.22
N VAL A 205 -2.35 10.78 6.67
CA VAL A 205 -2.89 10.65 8.03
C VAL A 205 -4.18 9.85 7.96
N PHE A 206 -4.25 8.77 8.74
CA PHE A 206 -5.42 7.91 8.85
C PHE A 206 -5.99 8.04 10.24
N SER A 207 -7.22 8.51 10.31
CA SER A 207 -7.87 8.88 11.55
C SER A 207 -8.75 7.75 12.08
N THR A 208 -8.49 7.29 13.30
CA THR A 208 -9.25 6.22 13.96
C THR A 208 -9.06 6.17 15.46
N ASP A 209 -10.13 5.96 16.21
CA ASP A 209 -10.07 5.45 17.58
C ASP A 209 -10.12 3.91 17.55
N LEU A 210 -9.77 3.25 18.66
CA LEU A 210 -9.75 1.79 18.81
C LEU A 210 -11.07 1.26 19.40
N SER A 211 -11.01 0.42 20.44
CA SER A 211 -12.21 -0.16 21.05
C SER A 211 -13.08 0.89 21.77
N HIS A 212 -14.39 0.62 21.88
CA HIS A 212 -15.34 1.57 22.46
C HIS A 212 -16.17 0.96 23.58
N TYR A 213 -16.26 1.69 24.69
CA TYR A 213 -17.20 1.47 25.79
C TYR A 213 -17.02 0.16 26.56
N HIS A 214 -15.84 -0.47 26.48
CA HIS A 214 -15.45 -1.59 27.33
C HIS A 214 -14.89 -1.12 28.69
N PRO A 215 -14.92 -1.97 29.73
CA PRO A 215 -14.14 -1.74 30.94
C PRO A 215 -12.64 -1.67 30.60
N TYR A 216 -11.87 -0.92 31.42
CA TYR A 216 -10.46 -0.61 31.19
C TYR A 216 -9.61 -1.81 30.78
N ASP A 217 -9.60 -2.89 31.58
CA ASP A 217 -8.76 -4.08 31.33
C ASP A 217 -9.16 -4.83 30.05
N GLU A 218 -10.46 -4.86 29.74
CA GLU A 218 -10.98 -5.47 28.52
C GLU A 218 -10.59 -4.64 27.30
N ALA A 219 -10.77 -3.31 27.35
CA ALA A 219 -10.35 -2.39 26.32
C ALA A 219 -8.86 -2.52 26.02
N MET A 220 -8.01 -2.51 27.07
CA MET A 220 -6.56 -2.67 26.90
C MET A 220 -6.19 -3.95 26.16
N ARG A 221 -6.84 -5.07 26.48
CA ARG A 221 -6.59 -6.35 25.82
C ARG A 221 -7.01 -6.35 24.35
N ILE A 222 -8.16 -5.76 24.01
CA ILE A 222 -8.66 -5.64 22.63
C ILE A 222 -7.73 -4.70 21.83
N ASP A 223 -7.40 -3.57 22.43
CA ASP A 223 -6.56 -2.54 21.81
C ASP A 223 -5.13 -3.02 21.54
N GLU A 224 -4.52 -3.76 22.48
CA GLU A 224 -3.24 -4.43 22.27
C GLU A 224 -3.31 -5.41 21.10
N GLY A 225 -4.41 -6.16 20.97
CA GLY A 225 -4.67 -7.03 19.83
C GLY A 225 -4.74 -6.25 18.51
N THR A 226 -5.48 -5.13 18.51
CA THR A 226 -5.62 -4.24 17.33
C THR A 226 -4.28 -3.62 16.93
N VAL A 227 -3.55 -3.06 17.88
CA VAL A 227 -2.22 -2.49 17.67
C VAL A 227 -1.25 -3.55 17.10
N ASN A 228 -1.20 -4.73 17.72
CA ASN A 228 -0.36 -5.82 17.23
C ASN A 228 -0.70 -6.23 15.81
N ALA A 229 -1.99 -6.30 15.47
CA ALA A 229 -2.45 -6.61 14.12
C ALA A 229 -1.99 -5.53 13.12
N ILE A 230 -2.16 -4.24 13.45
CA ILE A 230 -1.70 -3.14 12.60
C ILE A 230 -0.18 -3.17 12.41
N LEU A 231 0.58 -3.48 13.45
CA LEU A 231 2.04 -3.46 13.39
C LEU A 231 2.64 -4.63 12.60
N HIS A 232 1.98 -5.79 12.63
CA HIS A 232 2.67 -7.03 12.25
C HIS A 232 1.95 -7.87 11.18
N GLU A 233 0.63 -7.67 10.97
CA GLU A 233 -0.14 -8.54 10.10
C GLU A 233 -0.34 -7.95 8.69
N THR A 234 -0.77 -8.82 7.75
CA THR A 234 -1.19 -8.38 6.41
C THR A 234 -2.55 -7.68 6.47
N PRO A 235 -2.88 -6.81 5.48
CA PRO A 235 -4.22 -6.22 5.39
C PRO A 235 -5.34 -7.26 5.38
N GLN A 236 -5.11 -8.41 4.74
CA GLN A 236 -6.08 -9.51 4.66
C GLN A 236 -6.29 -10.17 6.03
N ALA A 237 -5.21 -10.39 6.80
CA ALA A 237 -5.32 -10.92 8.15
C ALA A 237 -6.03 -9.92 9.08
N VAL A 238 -5.70 -8.63 8.99
CA VAL A 238 -6.35 -7.57 9.77
C VAL A 238 -7.84 -7.49 9.46
N ASP A 239 -8.23 -7.55 8.18
CA ASP A 239 -9.64 -7.56 7.76
C ASP A 239 -10.41 -8.76 8.31
N ARG A 240 -9.77 -9.93 8.33
CA ARG A 240 -10.33 -11.14 8.91
C ARG A 240 -10.53 -11.00 10.43
N LEU A 241 -9.51 -10.52 11.16
CA LEU A 241 -9.60 -10.31 12.61
C LEU A 241 -10.73 -9.33 12.98
N PHE A 242 -10.90 -8.24 12.24
CA PHE A 242 -12.06 -7.35 12.38
C PHE A 242 -13.38 -8.08 12.13
N SER A 243 -13.44 -8.93 11.11
CA SER A 243 -14.66 -9.66 10.75
C SER A 243 -15.01 -10.73 11.77
N GLN A 244 -14.05 -11.25 12.50
CA GLN A 244 -14.22 -12.22 13.59
C GLN A 244 -14.53 -11.53 14.95
N GLY A 245 -14.40 -10.20 15.02
CA GLY A 245 -14.58 -9.45 16.27
C GLY A 245 -13.45 -9.65 17.27
N GLU A 246 -12.27 -10.05 16.82
CA GLU A 246 -11.08 -10.23 17.66
C GLU A 246 -10.35 -8.92 17.93
N ILE A 247 -10.55 -7.92 17.06
CA ILE A 247 -9.99 -6.56 17.16
C ILE A 247 -11.09 -5.54 16.85
N GLU A 248 -10.94 -4.33 17.38
CA GLU A 248 -11.93 -3.26 17.24
C GLU A 248 -11.28 -1.92 16.89
N ALA A 249 -11.92 -1.17 16.00
CA ALA A 249 -11.65 0.25 15.72
C ALA A 249 -12.81 0.85 14.92
N CYS A 250 -13.13 2.13 15.13
CA CYS A 250 -14.13 2.83 14.32
C CYS A 250 -13.65 3.02 12.86
N GLY A 251 -12.36 3.29 12.68
CA GLY A 251 -11.70 3.50 11.39
C GLY A 251 -11.16 2.23 10.72
N ARG A 252 -11.90 1.10 10.71
CA ARG A 252 -11.48 -0.13 10.01
C ARG A 252 -11.07 0.16 8.55
N GLY A 253 -11.85 0.97 7.82
CA GLY A 253 -11.54 1.36 6.45
C GLY A 253 -10.22 2.12 6.32
N PRO A 254 -10.02 3.23 7.06
CA PRO A 254 -8.74 3.94 7.15
C PRO A 254 -7.56 3.04 7.51
N ILE A 255 -7.68 2.16 8.52
CA ILE A 255 -6.61 1.21 8.90
C ILE A 255 -6.24 0.29 7.72
N LEU A 256 -7.22 -0.35 7.09
CA LEU A 256 -6.95 -1.23 5.95
C LEU A 256 -6.33 -0.49 4.77
N THR A 257 -6.80 0.73 4.50
CA THR A 257 -6.24 1.59 3.45
C THR A 257 -4.78 1.95 3.75
N SER A 258 -4.46 2.30 5.01
CA SER A 258 -3.10 2.62 5.42
C SER A 258 -2.13 1.46 5.21
N LEU A 259 -2.55 0.24 5.57
CA LEU A 259 -1.75 -0.98 5.43
C LEU A 259 -1.52 -1.35 3.96
N LEU A 260 -2.56 -1.24 3.12
CA LEU A 260 -2.47 -1.48 1.68
C LEU A 260 -1.58 -0.44 0.98
N LEU A 261 -1.73 0.84 1.34
CA LEU A 261 -0.89 1.92 0.82
C LEU A 261 0.57 1.74 1.24
N ALA A 262 0.80 1.43 2.53
CA ALA A 262 2.15 1.19 3.05
C ALA A 262 2.85 0.03 2.32
N ALA A 263 2.13 -1.09 2.09
CA ALA A 263 2.65 -2.22 1.34
C ALA A 263 3.00 -1.83 -0.11
N LYS A 264 2.11 -1.06 -0.77
CA LYS A 264 2.27 -0.63 -2.16
C LYS A 264 3.45 0.34 -2.35
N LEU A 265 3.69 1.25 -1.40
CA LEU A 265 4.73 2.26 -1.46
C LEU A 265 6.04 1.86 -0.74
N GLY A 266 6.06 0.70 -0.09
CA GLY A 266 7.26 0.21 0.60
C GLY A 266 7.50 0.82 2.00
N TYR A 267 6.48 1.44 2.63
CA TYR A 267 6.56 2.02 3.97
C TYR A 267 6.32 0.96 5.04
N LEU A 268 7.23 -0.01 5.11
CA LEU A 268 7.02 -1.25 5.85
C LEU A 268 7.54 -1.23 7.29
N LYS A 269 8.22 -0.18 7.71
CA LYS A 269 8.61 0.02 9.12
C LYS A 269 7.43 0.64 9.84
N ARG A 270 6.74 -0.12 10.68
CA ARG A 270 5.59 0.31 11.48
C ARG A 270 6.01 0.39 12.94
N GLU A 271 5.73 1.50 13.60
CA GLU A 271 6.10 1.74 15.01
C GLU A 271 4.90 2.22 15.80
N LEU A 272 4.64 1.59 16.95
CA LEU A 272 3.76 2.16 17.96
C LEU A 272 4.48 3.33 18.62
N LEU A 273 3.90 4.52 18.53
CA LEU A 273 4.42 5.74 19.15
C LEU A 273 3.86 5.92 20.55
N TYR A 274 2.57 5.69 20.72
CA TYR A 274 1.89 5.71 22.01
C TYR A 274 0.56 4.96 21.95
N HIS A 275 0.15 4.37 23.09
CA HIS A 275 -1.14 3.71 23.27
C HIS A 275 -1.66 4.01 24.68
N ALA A 276 -2.94 4.36 24.78
CA ALA A 276 -3.65 4.60 26.03
C ALA A 276 -5.16 4.54 25.75
N ASN A 277 -5.97 4.71 26.79
CA ASN A 277 -7.41 4.86 26.66
C ASN A 277 -7.94 6.09 27.42
N SER A 278 -9.22 6.41 27.27
CA SER A 278 -9.83 7.57 27.93
C SER A 278 -9.78 7.50 29.44
N GLY A 279 -9.64 6.32 30.06
CA GLY A 279 -9.47 6.13 31.49
C GLY A 279 -8.12 6.64 32.00
N ASP A 280 -7.10 6.67 31.16
CA ASP A 280 -5.76 7.19 31.47
C ASP A 280 -5.71 8.72 31.40
N THR A 281 -6.64 9.36 30.68
CA THR A 281 -6.63 10.79 30.42
C THR A 281 -7.67 11.56 31.24
N ALA A 282 -8.96 11.34 31.00
CA ALA A 282 -10.02 12.10 31.65
C ALA A 282 -11.32 11.30 31.87
N GLY A 283 -11.35 10.04 31.45
CA GLY A 283 -12.56 9.23 31.40
C GLY A 283 -12.81 8.40 32.64
N ASN A 284 -13.96 7.74 32.63
CA ASN A 284 -14.34 6.77 33.66
C ASN A 284 -13.77 5.39 33.28
N PRO A 285 -12.99 4.71 34.12
CA PRO A 285 -12.39 3.43 33.81
C PRO A 285 -13.39 2.27 33.60
N SER A 286 -14.65 2.45 33.99
CA SER A 286 -15.68 1.42 33.76
C SER A 286 -16.19 1.38 32.31
N SER A 287 -15.90 2.41 31.49
CA SER A 287 -16.33 2.50 30.09
C SER A 287 -15.39 3.45 29.36
N VAL A 288 -14.43 2.90 28.64
CA VAL A 288 -13.36 3.65 27.99
C VAL A 288 -13.39 3.54 26.48
N VAL A 289 -12.67 4.44 25.82
CA VAL A 289 -12.35 4.39 24.38
C VAL A 289 -10.84 4.29 24.24
N GLY A 290 -10.37 3.36 23.41
CA GLY A 290 -8.96 3.13 23.16
C GLY A 290 -8.38 4.03 22.07
N TYR A 291 -7.11 4.38 22.20
CA TYR A 291 -6.39 5.30 21.31
C TYR A 291 -4.98 4.79 21.03
N ALA A 292 -4.55 4.88 19.78
CA ALA A 292 -3.16 4.62 19.42
C ALA A 292 -2.61 5.66 18.44
N ALA A 293 -1.35 6.01 18.61
CA ALA A 293 -0.55 6.74 17.65
C ALA A 293 0.45 5.78 17.01
N ILE A 294 0.40 5.62 15.69
CA ILE A 294 1.28 4.71 14.94
C ILE A 294 1.92 5.47 13.79
N GLY A 295 3.24 5.31 13.63
CA GLY A 295 4.01 5.85 12.51
C GLY A 295 4.42 4.74 11.53
N MET A 296 4.36 5.04 10.22
CA MET A 296 4.89 4.17 9.19
C MET A 296 5.93 4.95 8.37
N TYR A 297 7.07 4.31 8.15
CA TYR A 297 8.26 4.94 7.64
C TYR A 297 8.82 4.16 6.45
N ASP A 298 9.62 4.86 5.63
CA ASP A 298 10.50 4.20 4.69
C ASP A 298 11.36 3.20 5.44
N ARG A 299 11.50 2.04 4.87
CA ARG A 299 12.45 1.09 5.40
C ARG A 299 13.86 1.63 5.17
N PRO A 300 14.76 1.56 6.16
CA PRO A 300 16.18 1.68 5.88
C PRO A 300 16.53 0.64 4.81
N GLN A 301 17.02 1.08 3.66
CA GLN A 301 17.51 0.16 2.63
C GLN A 301 18.47 -0.80 3.32
N GLN A 302 18.15 -2.09 3.33
CA GLN A 302 19.13 -3.09 3.73
C GLN A 302 20.29 -2.93 2.75
N ARG A 303 21.39 -2.38 3.24
CA ARG A 303 22.63 -2.24 2.48
C ARG A 303 23.13 -3.64 2.17
N GLY A 304 22.99 -4.06 0.93
CA GLY A 304 23.56 -5.29 0.40
C GLY A 304 22.51 -6.27 -0.12
N GLY A 305 22.49 -6.46 -1.41
CA GLY A 305 21.81 -7.57 -2.06
C GLY A 305 20.66 -7.25 -3.00
N GLN A 306 20.19 -6.01 -3.12
CA GLN A 306 19.25 -5.67 -4.18
C GLN A 306 19.97 -5.50 -5.51
N LEU A 307 19.35 -6.01 -6.58
CA LEU A 307 19.79 -5.75 -7.94
C LEU A 307 19.31 -4.35 -8.38
N SER A 308 20.09 -3.71 -9.22
CA SER A 308 19.63 -2.52 -9.95
C SER A 308 18.44 -2.89 -10.86
N VAL A 309 17.59 -1.92 -11.17
CA VAL A 309 16.47 -2.13 -12.10
C VAL A 309 16.98 -2.60 -13.46
N GLU A 310 18.09 -2.03 -13.90
CA GLU A 310 18.75 -2.37 -15.17
C GLU A 310 19.26 -3.82 -15.18
N ALA A 311 19.87 -4.28 -14.08
CA ALA A 311 20.32 -5.67 -13.96
C ALA A 311 19.13 -6.64 -13.94
N GLY A 312 18.05 -6.29 -13.24
CA GLY A 312 16.83 -7.07 -13.21
C GLY A 312 16.16 -7.17 -14.58
N GLN A 313 16.05 -6.06 -15.30
CA GLN A 313 15.52 -6.06 -16.67
C GLN A 313 16.40 -6.85 -17.63
N ALA A 314 17.72 -6.82 -17.45
CA ALA A 314 18.63 -7.64 -18.24
C ALA A 314 18.42 -9.15 -18.00
N LEU A 315 18.09 -9.58 -16.76
CA LEU A 315 17.70 -10.97 -16.47
C LEU A 315 16.40 -11.35 -17.18
N VAL A 316 15.38 -10.48 -17.15
CA VAL A 316 14.11 -10.73 -17.83
C VAL A 316 14.31 -10.88 -19.33
N GLN A 317 15.09 -9.99 -19.95
CA GLN A 317 15.44 -10.07 -21.36
C GLN A 317 16.23 -11.34 -21.71
N ALA A 318 17.17 -11.74 -20.84
CA ALA A 318 17.94 -12.96 -21.05
C ALA A 318 17.06 -14.22 -20.91
N ALA A 319 16.10 -14.22 -19.98
CA ALA A 319 15.11 -15.28 -19.85
C ALA A 319 14.21 -15.38 -21.10
N ARG A 320 13.75 -14.25 -21.64
CA ARG A 320 12.98 -14.19 -22.89
C ARG A 320 13.76 -14.80 -24.06
N VAL A 321 14.97 -14.39 -24.28
CA VAL A 321 15.84 -14.92 -25.34
C VAL A 321 16.09 -16.43 -25.16
N THR A 322 16.29 -16.88 -23.91
CA THR A 322 16.44 -18.30 -23.60
C THR A 322 15.19 -19.09 -23.99
N LEU A 323 14.00 -18.61 -23.58
CA LEU A 323 12.72 -19.24 -23.88
C LEU A 323 12.49 -19.35 -25.41
N GLU A 324 12.68 -18.27 -26.14
CA GLU A 324 12.52 -18.21 -27.61
C GLU A 324 13.44 -19.21 -28.33
N ARG A 325 14.71 -19.26 -27.93
CA ARG A 325 15.70 -20.18 -28.51
C ARG A 325 15.40 -21.64 -28.18
N THR A 326 15.02 -21.90 -26.95
CA THR A 326 14.64 -23.24 -26.50
C THR A 326 13.47 -23.79 -27.31
N LEU A 327 12.40 -23.00 -27.47
CA LEU A 327 11.20 -23.41 -28.20
C LEU A 327 11.42 -23.45 -29.73
N ALA A 328 12.40 -22.72 -30.24
CA ALA A 328 12.84 -22.81 -31.64
C ALA A 328 13.84 -23.94 -31.90
N HIS A 329 14.14 -24.81 -30.91
CA HIS A 329 15.16 -25.86 -30.98
C HIS A 329 16.55 -25.35 -31.42
N LYS A 330 16.91 -24.13 -31.01
CA LYS A 330 18.20 -23.51 -31.30
C LYS A 330 19.10 -23.60 -30.05
N ASP A 331 20.41 -23.65 -30.27
CA ASP A 331 21.36 -23.59 -29.16
C ASP A 331 21.11 -22.33 -28.31
N VAL A 332 21.00 -22.53 -27.00
CA VAL A 332 20.86 -21.41 -26.04
C VAL A 332 22.24 -20.78 -25.87
N ALA A 333 22.53 -19.75 -26.69
CA ALA A 333 23.73 -18.96 -26.49
C ALA A 333 23.60 -18.17 -25.17
N ALA A 334 24.66 -18.14 -24.39
CA ALA A 334 24.69 -17.33 -23.16
C ALA A 334 24.47 -15.85 -23.55
N VAL A 335 23.51 -15.21 -22.90
CA VAL A 335 23.35 -13.75 -22.99
C VAL A 335 24.49 -13.13 -22.21
N ASP A 336 25.19 -12.15 -22.79
CA ASP A 336 26.27 -11.46 -22.09
C ASP A 336 25.68 -10.52 -21.02
N LEU A 337 25.82 -10.95 -19.77
CA LEU A 337 25.42 -10.21 -18.57
C LEU A 337 26.64 -9.64 -17.81
N SER A 338 27.82 -9.67 -18.40
CA SER A 338 29.09 -9.29 -17.74
C SER A 338 29.16 -7.84 -17.28
N ARG A 339 28.37 -6.96 -17.91
CA ARG A 339 28.27 -5.53 -17.52
C ARG A 339 27.51 -5.29 -16.21
N TYR A 340 26.90 -6.35 -15.64
CA TYR A 340 26.18 -6.30 -14.36
C TYR A 340 26.88 -7.19 -13.34
N PRO A 341 27.89 -6.67 -12.60
CA PRO A 341 28.70 -7.48 -11.67
C PRO A 341 27.87 -8.19 -10.59
N GLU A 342 26.75 -7.61 -10.18
CA GLU A 342 25.84 -8.17 -9.20
C GLU A 342 25.21 -9.50 -9.66
N LEU A 343 25.14 -9.76 -10.96
CA LEU A 343 24.62 -11.01 -11.52
C LEU A 343 25.61 -12.17 -11.46
N SER A 344 26.86 -11.89 -11.07
CA SER A 344 27.87 -12.92 -10.78
C SER A 344 27.69 -13.58 -9.40
N GLN A 345 26.78 -13.06 -8.57
CA GLN A 345 26.49 -13.62 -7.24
C GLN A 345 25.63 -14.88 -7.35
N ALA A 346 25.92 -15.84 -6.48
CA ALA A 346 25.07 -17.02 -6.28
C ALA A 346 23.86 -16.62 -5.42
N ARG A 347 22.66 -16.70 -5.98
CA ARG A 347 21.41 -16.31 -5.31
C ARG A 347 20.26 -17.19 -5.79
N GLY A 348 19.29 -17.41 -4.91
CA GLY A 348 18.04 -18.04 -5.30
C GLY A 348 17.30 -17.19 -6.34
N MET A 349 16.62 -17.85 -7.26
CA MET A 349 15.74 -17.19 -8.22
C MET A 349 14.58 -18.09 -8.63
N PHE A 350 13.52 -17.46 -9.13
CA PHE A 350 12.41 -18.13 -9.80
C PHE A 350 12.18 -17.47 -11.16
N VAL A 351 11.76 -18.27 -12.12
CA VAL A 351 11.23 -17.77 -13.40
C VAL A 351 9.77 -18.19 -13.47
N THR A 352 8.90 -17.19 -13.65
CA THR A 352 7.46 -17.35 -13.77
C THR A 352 7.04 -16.99 -15.20
N LEU A 353 6.29 -17.89 -15.82
CA LEU A 353 5.67 -17.69 -17.12
C LEU A 353 4.18 -17.49 -16.91
N ARG A 354 3.63 -16.40 -17.44
CA ARG A 354 2.20 -16.09 -17.39
C ARG A 354 1.62 -16.02 -18.81
N ARG A 355 0.41 -16.53 -18.97
CA ARG A 355 -0.34 -16.42 -20.22
C ARG A 355 -1.68 -15.73 -19.93
N HIS A 356 -1.94 -14.59 -20.54
CA HIS A 356 -3.13 -13.75 -20.27
C HIS A 356 -3.33 -13.36 -18.79
N GLY A 357 -2.24 -13.35 -18.01
CA GLY A 357 -2.27 -13.09 -16.57
C GLY A 357 -2.28 -14.35 -15.71
N ASP A 358 -2.68 -15.49 -16.24
CA ASP A 358 -2.72 -16.76 -15.53
C ASP A 358 -1.32 -17.42 -15.46
N LEU A 359 -1.06 -18.17 -14.39
CA LEU A 359 0.17 -18.93 -14.24
C LEU A 359 0.24 -20.02 -15.34
N ARG A 360 1.36 -20.05 -16.07
CA ARG A 360 1.62 -21.03 -17.13
C ARG A 360 2.84 -21.93 -16.86
N GLY A 361 3.72 -21.53 -15.98
CA GLY A 361 4.87 -22.27 -15.47
C GLY A 361 5.64 -21.42 -14.45
N CYS A 362 6.18 -22.06 -13.42
CA CYS A 362 6.99 -21.40 -12.40
C CYS A 362 7.91 -22.41 -11.75
N ILE A 363 9.21 -22.30 -11.98
CA ILE A 363 10.25 -23.09 -11.35
C ILE A 363 11.32 -22.17 -10.80
N GLY A 364 11.97 -22.57 -9.72
CA GLY A 364 13.07 -21.84 -9.13
C GLY A 364 13.85 -22.62 -8.11
N ARG A 365 14.85 -21.97 -7.57
CA ARG A 365 15.72 -22.49 -6.50
C ARG A 365 15.86 -21.42 -5.43
N ILE A 366 15.66 -21.81 -4.18
CA ILE A 366 15.76 -20.90 -3.03
C ILE A 366 17.22 -20.60 -2.70
N GLN A 367 18.09 -21.60 -2.89
CA GLN A 367 19.54 -21.49 -2.71
C GLN A 367 20.25 -22.18 -3.88
N THR A 368 21.35 -21.62 -4.30
CA THR A 368 22.23 -22.18 -5.32
C THR A 368 23.65 -21.68 -5.08
N ASP A 369 24.64 -22.48 -5.43
CA ASP A 369 26.05 -22.08 -5.46
C ASP A 369 26.45 -21.48 -6.82
N GLU A 370 25.53 -21.49 -7.79
CA GLU A 370 25.78 -20.96 -9.13
C GLU A 370 25.38 -19.49 -9.24
N PRO A 371 26.16 -18.66 -9.94
CA PRO A 371 25.81 -17.29 -10.27
C PRO A 371 24.46 -17.18 -10.99
N LEU A 372 23.73 -16.08 -10.75
CA LEU A 372 22.44 -15.78 -11.40
C LEU A 372 22.50 -15.92 -12.92
N ALA A 373 23.56 -15.38 -13.55
CA ALA A 373 23.76 -15.45 -15.00
C ALA A 373 23.88 -16.88 -15.55
N ARG A 374 24.33 -17.83 -14.73
CA ARG A 374 24.44 -19.25 -15.12
C ARG A 374 23.17 -20.04 -14.82
N SER A 375 22.52 -19.75 -13.70
CA SER A 375 21.30 -20.46 -13.28
C SER A 375 20.10 -20.09 -14.14
N LEU A 376 20.02 -18.84 -14.63
CA LEU A 376 18.87 -18.30 -15.33
C LEU A 376 18.41 -19.12 -16.54
N PRO A 377 19.29 -19.52 -17.49
CA PRO A 377 18.86 -20.34 -18.63
C PRO A 377 18.24 -21.68 -18.20
N ILE A 378 18.83 -22.32 -17.18
CA ILE A 378 18.37 -23.62 -16.67
C ILE A 378 16.98 -23.47 -16.06
N VAL A 379 16.82 -22.50 -15.16
CA VAL A 379 15.53 -22.24 -14.47
C VAL A 379 14.46 -21.82 -15.46
N THR A 380 14.81 -21.05 -16.51
CA THR A 380 13.87 -20.67 -17.57
C THR A 380 13.37 -21.88 -18.36
N MET A 381 14.27 -22.78 -18.75
CA MET A 381 13.90 -24.01 -19.45
C MET A 381 13.05 -24.91 -18.55
N ASP A 382 13.42 -25.05 -17.29
CA ASP A 382 12.66 -25.85 -16.33
C ASP A 382 11.24 -25.31 -16.14
N ALA A 383 11.07 -23.99 -16.04
CA ALA A 383 9.75 -23.35 -15.93
C ALA A 383 8.89 -23.56 -17.19
N ALA A 384 9.51 -23.64 -18.38
CA ALA A 384 8.78 -23.83 -19.62
C ALA A 384 8.44 -25.28 -19.93
N LEU A 385 9.35 -26.20 -19.60
CA LEU A 385 9.28 -27.58 -20.10
C LEU A 385 9.10 -28.64 -19.00
N HIS A 386 9.49 -28.33 -17.76
CA HIS A 386 9.59 -29.34 -16.70
C HIS A 386 8.69 -29.03 -15.48
N ASP A 387 7.84 -28.00 -15.55
CA ASP A 387 6.85 -27.78 -14.50
C ASP A 387 5.73 -28.82 -14.61
N ILE A 388 5.73 -29.78 -13.70
CA ILE A 388 4.82 -30.94 -13.70
C ILE A 388 3.34 -30.58 -13.57
N ARG A 389 3.02 -29.34 -13.21
CA ARG A 389 1.64 -28.83 -13.10
C ARG A 389 1.03 -28.51 -14.47
N PHE A 390 1.87 -28.36 -15.49
CA PHE A 390 1.48 -27.93 -16.85
C PHE A 390 2.11 -28.82 -17.91
N THR A 391 1.50 -28.83 -19.08
CA THR A 391 2.14 -29.37 -20.28
C THR A 391 3.29 -28.46 -20.72
N PRO A 392 4.35 -29.00 -21.38
CA PRO A 392 5.41 -28.16 -21.92
C PRO A 392 4.89 -27.00 -22.76
N VAL A 393 5.48 -25.83 -22.60
CA VAL A 393 5.14 -24.64 -23.40
C VAL A 393 5.50 -24.86 -24.86
N THR A 394 4.65 -24.43 -25.80
CA THR A 394 4.89 -24.56 -27.22
C THR A 394 5.31 -23.22 -27.87
N ALA A 395 5.90 -23.29 -29.06
CA ALA A 395 6.32 -22.08 -29.78
C ALA A 395 5.15 -21.15 -30.14
N ASP A 396 3.96 -21.71 -30.36
CA ASP A 396 2.76 -20.91 -30.70
C ASP A 396 2.24 -20.09 -29.51
N GLU A 397 2.60 -20.45 -28.28
CA GLU A 397 2.21 -19.71 -27.07
C GLU A 397 3.12 -18.50 -26.79
N LEU A 398 4.32 -18.45 -27.40
CA LEU A 398 5.33 -17.40 -27.14
C LEU A 398 4.82 -15.97 -27.18
N PRO A 399 3.97 -15.55 -28.16
CA PRO A 399 3.46 -14.20 -28.21
C PRO A 399 2.54 -13.82 -27.04
N GLU A 400 1.94 -14.82 -26.39
CA GLU A 400 0.99 -14.63 -25.28
C GLU A 400 1.67 -14.81 -23.90
N ILE A 401 2.91 -15.35 -23.89
CA ILE A 401 3.67 -15.57 -22.66
C ILE A 401 4.37 -14.26 -22.21
N ARG A 402 4.28 -13.98 -20.93
CA ARG A 402 5.06 -12.96 -20.24
C ARG A 402 6.03 -13.63 -19.27
N VAL A 403 7.23 -13.08 -19.22
CA VAL A 403 8.29 -13.59 -18.35
C VAL A 403 8.45 -12.64 -17.15
N GLU A 404 8.51 -13.26 -15.98
CA GLU A 404 8.86 -12.61 -14.72
C GLU A 404 10.06 -13.34 -14.11
N VAL A 405 11.04 -12.61 -13.60
CA VAL A 405 12.19 -13.17 -12.88
C VAL A 405 12.20 -12.59 -11.47
N SER A 406 12.03 -13.45 -10.48
CA SER A 406 12.17 -13.11 -9.05
C SER A 406 13.54 -13.54 -8.55
N VAL A 407 14.31 -12.61 -7.98
CA VAL A 407 15.63 -12.88 -7.39
C VAL A 407 15.55 -12.74 -5.88
N LEU A 408 15.98 -13.76 -5.15
CA LEU A 408 15.91 -13.78 -3.70
C LEU A 408 17.14 -13.07 -3.08
N THR A 409 16.93 -12.34 -2.01
CA THR A 409 18.03 -11.88 -1.16
C THR A 409 18.63 -13.06 -0.41
N PRO A 410 19.92 -13.03 -0.04
CA PRO A 410 20.49 -14.05 0.82
C PRO A 410 19.70 -14.17 2.13
N PRO A 411 19.38 -15.40 2.59
CA PRO A 411 18.69 -15.60 3.86
C PRO A 411 19.48 -15.05 5.04
N VAL A 412 18.84 -14.24 5.88
CA VAL A 412 19.43 -13.67 7.10
C VAL A 412 18.69 -14.22 8.31
N LYS A 413 19.45 -14.61 9.34
CA LYS A 413 18.86 -15.12 10.59
C LYS A 413 17.92 -14.09 11.19
N LEU A 414 16.70 -14.52 11.50
CA LEU A 414 15.70 -13.71 12.16
C LEU A 414 15.94 -13.71 13.69
N PRO A 415 16.22 -12.56 14.31
CA PRO A 415 16.51 -12.49 15.76
C PRO A 415 15.30 -12.88 16.61
N SER A 416 14.10 -12.45 16.21
CA SER A 416 12.83 -12.73 16.88
C SER A 416 11.74 -13.00 15.83
N PRO A 417 10.82 -13.95 16.09
CA PRO A 417 9.64 -14.11 15.22
C PRO A 417 8.82 -12.82 15.06
N ASN A 418 8.94 -11.89 16.02
CA ASN A 418 8.28 -10.58 15.96
C ASN A 418 8.87 -9.64 14.91
N ASP A 419 10.10 -9.91 14.44
CA ASP A 419 10.76 -9.13 13.38
C ASP A 419 10.34 -9.59 11.97
N LEU A 420 9.56 -10.69 11.87
CA LEU A 420 9.01 -11.18 10.60
C LEU A 420 7.95 -10.20 10.08
N VAL A 421 8.15 -9.67 8.89
CA VAL A 421 7.23 -8.72 8.27
C VAL A 421 6.32 -9.43 7.27
N ALA A 422 5.05 -9.52 7.64
CA ALA A 422 4.03 -10.13 6.82
C ALA A 422 3.86 -9.40 5.45
N GLY A 423 3.62 -10.16 4.39
CA GLY A 423 3.47 -9.65 3.03
C GLY A 423 4.79 -9.30 2.31
N ARG A 424 5.93 -9.40 3.01
CA ARG A 424 7.24 -9.06 2.47
C ARG A 424 8.25 -10.18 2.55
N ASP A 425 8.36 -10.77 3.75
CA ASP A 425 9.40 -11.73 4.04
C ASP A 425 8.98 -13.14 3.64
N GLY A 426 9.80 -13.79 2.83
CA GLY A 426 9.84 -15.23 2.76
C GLY A 426 10.64 -15.75 3.96
N ILE A 427 10.42 -17.01 4.33
CA ILE A 427 11.03 -17.59 5.52
C ILE A 427 11.51 -19.00 5.27
N VAL A 428 12.68 -19.30 5.82
CA VAL A 428 13.21 -20.66 5.97
C VAL A 428 13.16 -21.02 7.45
N LEU A 429 12.50 -22.12 7.77
CA LEU A 429 12.53 -22.76 9.08
C LEU A 429 13.48 -23.93 9.03
N SER A 430 14.39 -24.04 10.00
CA SER A 430 15.32 -25.17 10.12
C SER A 430 15.33 -25.67 11.56
N ALA A 431 14.95 -26.92 11.77
CA ALA A 431 14.95 -27.59 13.06
C ALA A 431 15.07 -29.12 12.87
N GLU A 432 15.79 -29.80 13.76
CA GLU A 432 15.87 -31.26 13.82
C GLU A 432 16.28 -31.96 12.49
N GLY A 433 17.07 -31.28 11.65
CA GLY A 433 17.43 -31.75 10.32
C GLY A 433 16.36 -31.55 9.24
N HIS A 434 15.22 -31.01 9.60
CA HIS A 434 14.14 -30.66 8.68
C HIS A 434 14.22 -29.20 8.26
N GLN A 435 13.76 -28.92 7.04
CA GLN A 435 13.61 -27.54 6.53
C GLN A 435 12.24 -27.36 5.89
N GLY A 436 11.65 -26.20 6.14
CA GLY A 436 10.44 -25.72 5.48
C GLY A 436 10.67 -24.33 4.93
N VAL A 437 10.01 -24.02 3.82
CA VAL A 437 10.12 -22.69 3.20
C VAL A 437 8.76 -22.21 2.73
N PHE A 438 8.46 -20.96 3.05
CA PHE A 438 7.39 -20.18 2.40
C PHE A 438 7.99 -18.97 1.69
N LEU A 439 7.50 -18.71 0.48
CA LEU A 439 7.79 -17.50 -0.27
C LEU A 439 6.90 -16.34 0.22
N PRO A 440 7.28 -15.08 -0.03
CA PRO A 440 6.48 -13.93 0.37
C PRO A 440 5.02 -13.96 -0.14
N GLN A 441 4.78 -14.49 -1.34
CA GLN A 441 3.45 -14.55 -1.95
C GLN A 441 2.43 -15.36 -1.14
N VAL A 442 2.88 -16.31 -0.32
CA VAL A 442 2.01 -17.12 0.53
C VAL A 442 1.23 -16.26 1.53
N TRP A 443 1.75 -15.10 1.93
CA TRP A 443 1.03 -14.16 2.77
C TRP A 443 -0.27 -13.67 2.13
N ASP A 444 -0.19 -13.26 0.86
CA ASP A 444 -1.33 -12.72 0.13
C ASP A 444 -2.34 -13.81 -0.27
N GLU A 445 -1.84 -15.00 -0.58
CA GLU A 445 -2.65 -16.15 -0.99
C GLU A 445 -3.50 -16.69 0.17
N THR A 446 -2.99 -16.63 1.41
CA THR A 446 -3.61 -17.29 2.57
C THR A 446 -4.29 -16.32 3.52
N GLY A 447 -3.80 -15.09 3.61
CA GLY A 447 -4.24 -14.12 4.61
C GLY A 447 -4.02 -14.60 6.04
N TRP A 448 -3.07 -15.52 6.27
CA TRP A 448 -2.74 -16.01 7.60
C TRP A 448 -2.15 -14.90 8.47
N THR A 449 -2.42 -14.99 9.78
CA THR A 449 -1.63 -14.25 10.76
C THR A 449 -0.21 -14.80 10.81
N ARG A 450 0.72 -14.01 11.35
CA ARG A 450 2.11 -14.44 11.51
C ARG A 450 2.24 -15.77 12.27
N VAL A 451 1.44 -15.98 13.29
CA VAL A 451 1.46 -17.23 14.07
C VAL A 451 0.96 -18.41 13.25
N GLU A 452 -0.12 -18.24 12.51
CA GLU A 452 -0.65 -19.27 11.60
C GLU A 452 0.38 -19.60 10.51
N PHE A 453 0.98 -18.57 9.90
CA PHE A 453 2.01 -18.74 8.88
C PHE A 453 3.20 -19.60 9.38
N LEU A 454 3.70 -19.32 10.59
CA LEU A 454 4.79 -20.08 11.18
C LEU A 454 4.37 -21.52 11.56
N ARG A 455 3.14 -21.71 12.03
CA ARG A 455 2.59 -23.04 12.34
C ARG A 455 2.44 -23.88 11.09
N GLU A 456 1.89 -23.31 10.02
CA GLU A 456 1.70 -24.00 8.76
C GLU A 456 3.04 -24.28 8.06
N LEU A 457 4.02 -23.37 8.18
CA LEU A 457 5.38 -23.63 7.72
C LEU A 457 6.00 -24.86 8.40
N ALA A 458 5.89 -24.92 9.73
CA ALA A 458 6.41 -26.06 10.50
C ALA A 458 5.71 -27.38 10.11
N SER A 459 4.36 -27.36 10.00
CA SER A 459 3.60 -28.59 9.74
C SER A 459 3.62 -28.99 8.27
N GLN A 460 3.29 -28.10 7.34
CA GLN A 460 3.10 -28.44 5.92
C GLN A 460 4.40 -28.55 5.15
N LYS A 461 5.43 -27.77 5.50
CA LYS A 461 6.68 -27.71 4.75
C LYS A 461 7.83 -28.42 5.44
N ALA A 462 7.98 -28.28 6.75
CA ALA A 462 9.05 -28.95 7.48
C ALA A 462 8.66 -30.34 8.00
N GLY A 463 7.35 -30.70 8.01
CA GLY A 463 6.88 -31.98 8.54
C GLY A 463 7.06 -32.13 10.05
N LEU A 464 7.07 -31.02 10.78
CA LEU A 464 7.27 -30.93 12.22
C LEU A 464 5.94 -30.67 12.96
N ALA A 465 5.96 -30.73 14.28
CA ALA A 465 4.82 -30.29 15.09
C ALA A 465 4.50 -28.79 14.82
N PRO A 466 3.23 -28.36 14.80
CA PRO A 466 2.84 -26.98 14.47
C PRO A 466 3.56 -25.90 15.31
N ASN A 467 3.92 -26.20 16.55
CA ASN A 467 4.60 -25.23 17.42
C ASN A 467 6.14 -25.36 17.41
N ALA A 468 6.72 -26.22 16.59
CA ALA A 468 8.18 -26.42 16.49
C ALA A 468 8.92 -25.14 16.06
N TRP A 469 8.25 -24.23 15.36
CA TRP A 469 8.82 -22.94 14.97
C TRP A 469 9.33 -22.10 16.14
N GLN A 470 8.79 -22.29 17.37
CA GLN A 470 9.20 -21.53 18.56
C GLN A 470 10.65 -21.85 18.97
N GLN A 471 11.17 -23.00 18.61
CA GLN A 471 12.54 -23.47 18.94
C GLN A 471 13.40 -23.61 17.69
N ALA A 472 12.85 -23.39 16.50
CA ALA A 472 13.55 -23.51 15.23
C ALA A 472 14.45 -22.29 14.95
N ALA A 473 15.49 -22.52 14.16
CA ALA A 473 16.22 -21.42 13.54
C ALA A 473 15.40 -20.88 12.37
N LEU A 474 15.07 -19.60 12.42
CA LEU A 474 14.32 -18.88 11.39
C LEU A 474 15.25 -17.97 10.60
N PHE A 475 15.13 -18.01 9.27
CA PHE A 475 15.88 -17.11 8.37
C PHE A 475 14.89 -16.45 7.42
N VAL A 476 15.03 -15.15 7.22
CA VAL A 476 14.19 -14.39 6.29
C VAL A 476 14.94 -14.00 5.05
N PHE A 477 14.22 -13.96 3.94
CA PHE A 477 14.69 -13.46 2.66
C PHE A 477 13.55 -12.66 2.00
N GLN A 478 13.91 -11.88 0.99
CA GLN A 478 12.95 -11.12 0.18
C GLN A 478 13.14 -11.50 -1.26
N ASP A 479 12.11 -11.33 -2.06
CA ASP A 479 12.21 -11.41 -3.51
C ASP A 479 12.21 -10.01 -4.12
N GLN A 480 12.86 -9.91 -5.26
CA GLN A 480 12.82 -8.77 -6.16
C GLN A 480 12.29 -9.28 -7.49
N ALA A 481 11.02 -8.99 -7.78
CA ALA A 481 10.39 -9.38 -9.03
C ALA A 481 10.64 -8.33 -10.12
N PHE A 482 11.02 -8.80 -11.30
CA PHE A 482 11.20 -8.00 -12.51
C PHE A 482 10.36 -8.63 -13.62
N GLU A 483 9.50 -7.83 -14.23
CA GLU A 483 8.57 -8.29 -15.26
C GLU A 483 8.90 -7.65 -16.61
N GLU A 484 8.50 -8.29 -17.67
CA GLU A 484 8.47 -7.67 -19.00
C GLU A 484 7.53 -6.45 -19.01
N PRO A 485 7.92 -5.36 -19.68
CA PRO A 485 7.06 -4.19 -19.83
C PRO A 485 5.68 -4.57 -20.38
N ARG A 486 4.62 -3.98 -19.85
CA ARG A 486 3.29 -4.09 -20.46
C ARG A 486 3.33 -3.37 -21.80
N LEU A 487 3.06 -4.07 -22.90
CA LEU A 487 2.84 -3.43 -24.19
C LEU A 487 1.71 -2.40 -24.02
N THR A 488 1.99 -1.16 -24.35
CA THR A 488 0.98 -0.09 -24.33
C THR A 488 -0.04 -0.35 -25.44
N ALA A 489 -1.25 0.19 -25.30
CA ALA A 489 -2.33 0.01 -26.31
C ALA A 489 -1.93 0.54 -27.71
N HIS A 490 -0.86 1.32 -27.81
CA HIS A 490 -0.33 1.86 -29.07
C HIS A 490 0.54 0.82 -29.81
N GLU A 491 1.35 0.04 -29.07
CA GLU A 491 2.22 -1.00 -29.66
C GLU A 491 1.44 -2.21 -30.15
N ARG A 492 0.21 -2.43 -29.67
CA ARG A 492 -0.72 -3.48 -30.14
C ARG A 492 -1.35 -3.18 -31.50
N ARG A 493 -1.23 -1.96 -32.05
CA ARG A 493 -1.81 -1.59 -33.35
C ARG A 493 -0.87 -1.77 -34.53
N ASP A 494 0.40 -2.03 -34.30
CA ASP A 494 1.41 -2.20 -35.34
C ASP A 494 1.69 -3.67 -35.70
N GLU A 495 0.97 -4.64 -35.09
CA GLU A 495 0.97 -6.01 -35.59
C GLU A 495 0.12 -6.08 -36.91
N PRO A 496 0.69 -6.53 -38.02
CA PRO A 496 -0.08 -6.69 -39.25
C PRO A 496 -1.17 -7.75 -39.04
N LEU A 497 -2.41 -7.38 -39.33
CA LEU A 497 -3.56 -8.30 -39.33
C LEU A 497 -3.22 -9.55 -40.15
N PRO A 498 -3.51 -10.76 -39.66
CA PRO A 498 -3.30 -11.98 -40.41
C PRO A 498 -4.10 -11.91 -41.73
N ALA A 499 -3.44 -12.15 -42.83
CA ALA A 499 -4.04 -12.12 -44.16
C ALA A 499 -5.29 -12.99 -44.21
N SER A 500 -6.43 -12.39 -44.59
CA SER A 500 -7.70 -13.07 -44.81
C SER A 500 -7.52 -14.19 -45.84
N ARG A 501 -7.67 -15.44 -45.40
CA ARG A 501 -7.82 -16.57 -46.32
C ARG A 501 -9.19 -16.44 -46.96
N THR A 502 -9.20 -16.11 -48.23
CA THR A 502 -10.36 -16.27 -49.12
C THR A 502 -10.69 -17.77 -49.25
N PRO A 503 -11.95 -18.15 -49.14
CA PRO A 503 -12.35 -19.53 -49.41
C PRO A 503 -12.39 -19.77 -50.90
N HIS A 504 -11.80 -20.85 -51.35
CA HIS A 504 -12.11 -21.52 -52.62
C HIS A 504 -12.95 -22.76 -52.35
#